data_c2d7666c5dda26ef570b8aecb3ddbfbb
#
_entry.id   c2d7666c5dda26ef570b8aecb3ddbfbb
#
_cell.length_a   1.000
_cell.length_b   1.000
_cell.length_c   1.000
_cell.angle_alpha   90.00
_cell.angle_beta   90.00
_cell.angle_gamma   90.00
#
_symmetry.space_group_name_H-M   'P 1'
#
loop_
_entity.id
_entity.type
_entity.pdbx_description
1 polymer ?
#
loop_
_entity_poly.entity_id
_entity_poly.type
_entity_poly.pdbx_seq_one_letter_code
_entity_poly.pdbx_strand_id
1 'polypeptide(L)'
;MSEGTNTVVRDVTIVGSGVAGLSAAVYAARADLEPLVLEGPEPGGQLTLTTDVENYLGFPEGVGGMELIQRGKEQAERFGADFRHGTVEDAALEDRPFELELADGDVVRTRALIVATGASARWVGADGEDELMGYGVSTCATCDGAFHRGDDVLVIGGGDSAMEEALFLAKFADSVTVVHRRDELRASDIMAERARDHERISFRWNAELLEIHGSREEGVTGATLVSHPDGHPTEKLDASAAPRAANGIVEETVDVGGIFYGVGHVPNTEFLEGTGVELADSGHLETLEGMTTETAIEGVFGAGDVMDPDYRQAVTSAGTGSMAALDAEAWLESQSVRSGSRALVGPTAQS
;
A
#
# COMPACT_ATOMS: atom_id res chain seq x y z
N MET A 1 -9.76 -32.58 28.72
CA MET A 1 -8.45 -32.87 28.13
C MET A 1 -8.51 -32.31 26.73
N SER A 2 -8.06 -31.09 26.55
CA SER A 2 -7.93 -30.48 25.22
C SER A 2 -6.77 -31.17 24.53
N GLU A 3 -7.04 -31.81 23.42
CA GLU A 3 -6.00 -32.28 22.51
C GLU A 3 -5.19 -31.05 22.12
N GLY A 4 -3.93 -31.00 22.54
CA GLY A 4 -3.01 -29.99 22.11
C GLY A 4 -2.88 -30.08 20.59
N THR A 5 -3.45 -29.15 19.87
CA THR A 5 -3.17 -28.94 18.46
C THR A 5 -1.66 -28.70 18.33
N ASN A 6 -0.97 -29.69 17.77
CA ASN A 6 0.44 -29.59 17.45
C ASN A 6 0.56 -28.58 16.29
N THR A 7 0.54 -27.30 16.62
CA THR A 7 0.60 -26.21 15.64
C THR A 7 2.01 -26.21 15.08
N VAL A 8 2.16 -26.48 13.81
CA VAL A 8 3.44 -26.47 13.10
C VAL A 8 4.04 -25.06 13.23
N VAL A 9 5.28 -24.97 13.69
CA VAL A 9 6.02 -23.69 13.71
C VAL A 9 6.68 -23.51 12.36
N ARG A 10 6.35 -22.41 11.67
CA ARG A 10 6.94 -22.05 10.39
C ARG A 10 8.30 -21.40 10.60
N ASP A 11 9.25 -21.62 9.71
CA ASP A 11 10.51 -20.89 9.73
C ASP A 11 10.31 -19.42 9.39
N VAL A 12 9.52 -19.13 8.35
CA VAL A 12 9.15 -17.77 7.92
C VAL A 12 7.66 -17.71 7.64
N THR A 13 6.99 -16.69 8.18
CA THR A 13 5.65 -16.28 7.75
C THR A 13 5.72 -14.89 7.14
N ILE A 14 5.06 -14.73 5.99
CA ILE A 14 4.97 -13.47 5.23
C ILE A 14 3.52 -13.01 5.32
N VAL A 15 3.27 -11.79 5.82
CA VAL A 15 1.93 -11.20 5.88
C VAL A 15 1.76 -10.22 4.73
N GLY A 16 0.89 -10.59 3.79
CA GLY A 16 0.63 -9.85 2.56
C GLY A 16 1.12 -10.59 1.31
N SER A 17 0.29 -10.63 0.27
CA SER A 17 0.55 -11.31 -1.02
C SER A 17 0.67 -10.33 -2.20
N GLY A 18 0.93 -9.05 -1.92
CA GLY A 18 1.36 -8.09 -2.94
C GLY A 18 2.75 -8.40 -3.49
N VAL A 19 3.26 -7.58 -4.38
CA VAL A 19 4.57 -7.82 -5.05
C VAL A 19 5.71 -7.99 -4.05
N ALA A 20 5.71 -7.25 -2.94
CA ALA A 20 6.72 -7.41 -1.88
C ALA A 20 6.67 -8.81 -1.26
N GLY A 21 5.47 -9.24 -0.83
CA GLY A 21 5.27 -10.56 -0.24
C GLY A 21 5.56 -11.70 -1.20
N LEU A 22 5.16 -11.58 -2.48
CA LEU A 22 5.47 -12.57 -3.51
C LEU A 22 6.98 -12.67 -3.79
N SER A 23 7.67 -11.53 -3.85
CA SER A 23 9.13 -11.51 -4.00
C SER A 23 9.81 -12.16 -2.81
N ALA A 24 9.40 -11.82 -1.58
CA ALA A 24 9.90 -12.45 -0.36
C ALA A 24 9.65 -13.96 -0.38
N ALA A 25 8.45 -14.41 -0.78
CA ALA A 25 8.09 -15.82 -0.87
C ALA A 25 8.98 -16.59 -1.86
N VAL A 26 9.25 -16.02 -3.05
CA VAL A 26 10.15 -16.62 -4.04
C VAL A 26 11.55 -16.82 -3.46
N TYR A 27 12.11 -15.80 -2.79
CA TYR A 27 13.46 -15.87 -2.24
C TYR A 27 13.55 -16.82 -1.05
N ALA A 28 12.62 -16.72 -0.10
CA ALA A 28 12.56 -17.62 1.07
C ALA A 28 12.36 -19.08 0.67
N ALA A 29 11.46 -19.37 -0.28
CA ALA A 29 11.24 -20.73 -0.78
C ALA A 29 12.47 -21.29 -1.51
N ARG A 30 13.21 -20.45 -2.26
CA ARG A 30 14.47 -20.85 -2.89
C ARG A 30 15.61 -21.12 -1.89
N ALA A 31 15.52 -20.53 -0.69
CA ALA A 31 16.42 -20.78 0.44
C ALA A 31 15.97 -22.00 1.29
N ASP A 32 14.97 -22.76 0.83
CA ASP A 32 14.45 -23.97 1.50
C ASP A 32 13.82 -23.67 2.88
N LEU A 33 13.23 -22.47 3.06
CA LEU A 33 12.62 -22.02 4.31
C LEU A 33 11.10 -22.35 4.40
N GLU A 34 10.52 -22.96 3.38
CA GLU A 34 9.09 -23.33 3.31
C GLU A 34 8.15 -22.22 3.82
N PRO A 35 8.19 -20.99 3.23
CA PRO A 35 7.46 -19.86 3.74
C PRO A 35 5.95 -20.05 3.66
N LEU A 36 5.22 -19.60 4.69
CA LEU A 36 3.78 -19.43 4.64
C LEU A 36 3.46 -17.96 4.31
N VAL A 37 2.69 -17.73 3.25
CA VAL A 37 2.15 -16.42 2.89
C VAL A 37 0.71 -16.33 3.36
N LEU A 38 0.40 -15.34 4.21
CA LEU A 38 -0.95 -14.96 4.61
C LEU A 38 -1.44 -13.85 3.67
N GLU A 39 -2.44 -14.16 2.85
CA GLU A 39 -2.83 -13.31 1.73
C GLU A 39 -3.62 -12.05 2.14
N GLY A 40 -4.16 -12.03 3.36
CA GLY A 40 -4.98 -10.91 3.84
C GLY A 40 -6.38 -10.87 3.20
N PRO A 41 -7.12 -9.77 3.40
CA PRO A 41 -8.48 -9.62 2.89
C PRO A 41 -8.51 -9.34 1.38
N GLU A 42 -7.46 -8.75 0.83
CA GLU A 42 -7.31 -8.38 -0.58
C GLU A 42 -6.08 -9.08 -1.19
N PRO A 43 -6.21 -10.36 -1.60
CA PRO A 43 -5.09 -11.11 -2.17
C PRO A 43 -4.49 -10.43 -3.40
N GLY A 44 -3.16 -10.23 -3.39
CA GLY A 44 -2.42 -9.57 -4.47
C GLY A 44 -2.26 -8.06 -4.30
N GLY A 45 -3.01 -7.43 -3.40
CA GLY A 45 -2.88 -6.03 -3.02
C GLY A 45 -3.18 -5.05 -4.16
N GLN A 46 -2.63 -3.85 -4.10
CA GLN A 46 -2.98 -2.69 -4.95
C GLN A 46 -2.87 -2.95 -6.46
N LEU A 47 -1.95 -3.80 -6.90
CA LEU A 47 -1.82 -4.11 -8.33
C LEU A 47 -3.03 -4.84 -8.91
N THR A 48 -3.85 -5.50 -8.10
CA THR A 48 -5.08 -6.15 -8.59
C THR A 48 -6.16 -5.14 -9.01
N LEU A 49 -6.02 -3.88 -8.60
CA LEU A 49 -6.91 -2.77 -8.94
C LEU A 49 -6.51 -2.07 -10.25
N THR A 50 -5.33 -2.37 -10.80
CA THR A 50 -4.79 -1.76 -12.01
C THR A 50 -4.97 -2.66 -13.21
N THR A 51 -5.42 -2.11 -14.34
CA THR A 51 -5.61 -2.85 -15.60
C THR A 51 -4.30 -3.14 -16.29
N ASP A 52 -3.39 -2.14 -16.36
CA ASP A 52 -2.12 -2.23 -17.08
C ASP A 52 -0.96 -1.70 -16.24
N VAL A 53 0.14 -2.45 -16.23
CA VAL A 53 1.40 -2.11 -15.55
C VAL A 53 2.50 -2.02 -16.62
N GLU A 54 2.87 -0.81 -17.02
CA GLU A 54 3.88 -0.58 -18.07
C GLU A 54 5.29 -0.33 -17.51
N ASN A 55 5.41 -0.09 -16.21
CA ASN A 55 6.66 0.30 -15.55
C ASN A 55 7.33 -0.84 -14.76
N TYR A 56 6.86 -2.09 -14.91
CA TYR A 56 7.51 -3.25 -14.31
C TYR A 56 8.50 -3.89 -15.30
N LEU A 57 9.75 -3.98 -14.89
CA LEU A 57 10.84 -4.47 -15.77
C LEU A 57 10.58 -5.90 -16.23
N GLY A 58 10.74 -6.12 -17.53
CA GLY A 58 10.61 -7.44 -18.19
C GLY A 58 9.34 -7.59 -19.04
N PHE A 59 8.46 -6.58 -19.04
CA PHE A 59 7.23 -6.55 -19.81
C PHE A 59 7.20 -5.35 -20.77
N PRO A 60 7.81 -5.47 -21.96
CA PRO A 60 7.93 -4.35 -22.90
C PRO A 60 6.58 -3.88 -23.49
N GLU A 61 5.59 -4.73 -23.46
CA GLU A 61 4.21 -4.45 -23.92
C GLU A 61 3.26 -4.13 -22.75
N GLY A 62 3.81 -3.97 -21.53
CA GLY A 62 3.01 -3.94 -20.31
C GLY A 62 2.51 -5.33 -19.86
N VAL A 63 1.84 -5.39 -18.75
CA VAL A 63 1.22 -6.60 -18.20
C VAL A 63 0.02 -6.21 -17.33
N GLY A 64 -1.06 -6.97 -17.37
CA GLY A 64 -2.18 -6.74 -16.45
C GLY A 64 -1.75 -6.93 -14.99
N GLY A 65 -2.19 -6.04 -14.08
CA GLY A 65 -1.79 -6.11 -12.69
C GLY A 65 -2.17 -7.45 -12.04
N MET A 66 -3.39 -7.95 -12.26
CA MET A 66 -3.81 -9.28 -11.80
C MET A 66 -2.94 -10.40 -12.40
N GLU A 67 -2.56 -10.31 -13.68
CA GLU A 67 -1.71 -11.30 -14.34
C GLU A 67 -0.30 -11.32 -13.71
N LEU A 68 0.27 -10.15 -13.41
CA LEU A 68 1.58 -10.03 -12.76
C LEU A 68 1.57 -10.71 -11.38
N ILE A 69 0.53 -10.48 -10.59
CA ILE A 69 0.33 -11.10 -9.28
C ILE A 69 0.19 -12.62 -9.41
N GLN A 70 -0.65 -13.10 -10.34
CA GLN A 70 -0.86 -14.54 -10.56
C GLN A 70 0.45 -15.23 -10.96
N ARG A 71 1.21 -14.66 -11.86
CA ARG A 71 2.54 -15.18 -12.28
C ARG A 71 3.54 -15.21 -11.12
N GLY A 72 3.54 -14.18 -10.27
CA GLY A 72 4.38 -14.13 -9.07
C GLY A 72 4.01 -15.23 -8.06
N LYS A 73 2.72 -15.46 -7.84
CA LYS A 73 2.21 -16.53 -6.97
C LYS A 73 2.61 -17.92 -7.50
N GLU A 74 2.35 -18.20 -8.77
CA GLU A 74 2.74 -19.46 -9.43
C GLU A 74 4.26 -19.70 -9.36
N GLN A 75 5.05 -18.64 -9.46
CA GLN A 75 6.50 -18.72 -9.31
C GLN A 75 6.91 -19.10 -7.90
N ALA A 76 6.30 -18.52 -6.86
CA ALA A 76 6.59 -18.82 -5.46
C ALA A 76 6.16 -20.24 -5.09
N GLU A 77 4.94 -20.66 -5.48
CA GLU A 77 4.42 -22.01 -5.30
C GLU A 77 5.31 -23.09 -5.94
N ARG A 78 5.84 -22.81 -7.13
CA ARG A 78 6.77 -23.72 -7.82
C ARG A 78 8.03 -24.02 -7.00
N PHE A 79 8.45 -23.09 -6.12
CA PHE A 79 9.60 -23.28 -5.24
C PHE A 79 9.23 -23.81 -3.85
N GLY A 80 7.94 -23.97 -3.55
CA GLY A 80 7.48 -24.56 -2.29
C GLY A 80 6.91 -23.57 -1.27
N ALA A 81 6.56 -22.34 -1.69
CA ALA A 81 5.82 -21.43 -0.82
C ALA A 81 4.37 -21.91 -0.65
N ASP A 82 3.88 -21.92 0.58
CA ASP A 82 2.48 -22.17 0.93
C ASP A 82 1.71 -20.85 0.96
N PHE A 83 0.48 -20.84 0.46
CA PHE A 83 -0.43 -19.70 0.54
C PHE A 83 -1.67 -20.05 1.35
N ARG A 84 -2.06 -19.15 2.24
CA ARG A 84 -3.28 -19.28 3.04
C ARG A 84 -4.03 -17.94 3.01
N HIS A 85 -5.31 -18.01 2.66
CA HIS A 85 -6.20 -16.88 2.87
C HIS A 85 -6.44 -16.70 4.38
N GLY A 86 -6.23 -15.49 4.89
CA GLY A 86 -6.42 -15.17 6.31
C GLY A 86 -5.87 -13.78 6.62
N THR A 87 -6.63 -13.02 7.40
CA THR A 87 -6.25 -11.70 7.89
C THR A 87 -5.65 -11.83 9.27
N VAL A 88 -4.47 -11.27 9.50
CA VAL A 88 -3.88 -11.17 10.83
C VAL A 88 -4.53 -9.99 11.55
N GLU A 89 -5.13 -10.24 12.71
CA GLU A 89 -5.75 -9.20 13.55
C GLU A 89 -4.86 -8.76 14.70
N ASP A 90 -4.00 -9.67 15.21
CA ASP A 90 -3.09 -9.38 16.32
C ASP A 90 -1.81 -10.19 16.19
N ALA A 91 -0.73 -9.71 16.81
CA ALA A 91 0.57 -10.37 16.83
C ALA A 91 1.22 -10.30 18.21
N ALA A 92 1.69 -11.45 18.72
CA ALA A 92 2.50 -11.53 19.92
C ALA A 92 3.97 -11.73 19.52
N LEU A 93 4.78 -10.68 19.64
CA LEU A 93 6.17 -10.62 19.17
C LEU A 93 7.19 -10.55 20.31
N GLU A 94 6.77 -10.67 21.57
CA GLU A 94 7.66 -10.61 22.74
C GLU A 94 8.47 -11.90 22.91
N ASP A 95 7.85 -13.05 22.68
CA ASP A 95 8.44 -14.37 22.83
C ASP A 95 8.53 -15.12 21.50
N ARG A 96 9.43 -16.10 21.39
CA ARG A 96 9.56 -16.95 20.20
C ARG A 96 9.16 -18.39 20.48
N PRO A 97 8.48 -19.07 19.53
CA PRO A 97 8.05 -18.56 18.23
C PRO A 97 7.02 -17.45 18.36
N PHE A 98 7.02 -16.50 17.44
CA PHE A 98 6.00 -15.46 17.34
C PHE A 98 4.63 -16.09 17.07
N GLU A 99 3.58 -15.48 17.59
CA GLU A 99 2.20 -15.93 17.38
C GLU A 99 1.42 -14.83 16.61
N LEU A 100 0.72 -15.23 15.55
CA LEU A 100 -0.14 -14.37 14.75
C LEU A 100 -1.55 -14.90 14.89
N GLU A 101 -2.47 -14.10 15.44
CA GLU A 101 -3.88 -14.42 15.54
C GLU A 101 -4.60 -14.00 14.27
N LEU A 102 -5.35 -14.91 13.66
CA LEU A 102 -6.11 -14.64 12.44
C LEU A 102 -7.58 -14.35 12.77
N ALA A 103 -8.25 -13.62 11.90
CA ALA A 103 -9.67 -13.27 12.01
C ALA A 103 -10.63 -14.49 12.17
N ASP A 104 -10.21 -15.66 11.73
CA ASP A 104 -10.94 -16.91 11.91
C ASP A 104 -10.70 -17.57 13.28
N GLY A 105 -9.84 -17.00 14.13
CA GLY A 105 -9.45 -17.49 15.45
C GLY A 105 -8.32 -18.53 15.44
N ASP A 106 -7.75 -18.82 14.28
CA ASP A 106 -6.56 -19.66 14.18
C ASP A 106 -5.30 -18.88 14.59
N VAL A 107 -4.31 -19.59 15.12
CA VAL A 107 -3.00 -19.01 15.48
C VAL A 107 -1.91 -19.63 14.62
N VAL A 108 -1.17 -18.80 13.92
CA VAL A 108 0.03 -19.18 13.18
C VAL A 108 1.26 -18.88 14.03
N ARG A 109 2.15 -19.89 14.14
CA ARG A 109 3.42 -19.75 14.86
C ARG A 109 4.58 -19.71 13.90
N THR A 110 5.47 -18.71 14.08
CA THR A 110 6.60 -18.51 13.17
C THR A 110 7.88 -18.11 13.93
N ARG A 111 9.03 -18.46 13.37
CA ARG A 111 10.34 -18.07 13.91
C ARG A 111 10.74 -16.67 13.41
N ALA A 112 10.46 -16.37 12.16
CA ALA A 112 10.68 -15.07 11.54
C ALA A 112 9.40 -14.56 10.89
N LEU A 113 9.17 -13.24 10.91
CA LEU A 113 8.01 -12.55 10.36
C LEU A 113 8.46 -11.52 9.33
N ILE A 114 7.90 -11.59 8.12
CA ILE A 114 8.03 -10.54 7.12
C ILE A 114 6.69 -9.82 6.99
N VAL A 115 6.66 -8.53 7.30
CA VAL A 115 5.50 -7.66 7.17
C VAL A 115 5.54 -7.04 5.77
N ALA A 116 4.63 -7.47 4.91
CA ALA A 116 4.52 -7.05 3.51
C ALA A 116 3.07 -6.62 3.17
N THR A 117 2.39 -6.05 4.16
CA THR A 117 0.96 -5.71 4.12
C THR A 117 0.63 -4.51 3.23
N GLY A 118 1.65 -3.76 2.79
CA GLY A 118 1.51 -2.61 1.93
C GLY A 118 0.84 -1.42 2.61
N ALA A 119 0.27 -0.54 1.79
CA ALA A 119 -0.47 0.64 2.23
C ALA A 119 -1.73 0.80 1.38
N SER A 120 -2.84 1.19 2.02
CA SER A 120 -4.12 1.42 1.36
C SER A 120 -4.28 2.89 1.01
N ALA A 121 -4.76 3.17 -0.21
CA ALA A 121 -5.08 4.53 -0.61
C ALA A 121 -6.22 5.08 0.25
N ARG A 122 -6.16 6.36 0.56
CA ARG A 122 -7.29 7.06 1.17
C ARG A 122 -8.30 7.44 0.10
N TRP A 123 -9.56 7.31 0.46
CA TRP A 123 -10.70 7.68 -0.37
C TRP A 123 -11.39 8.92 0.18
N VAL A 124 -12.10 9.64 -0.67
CA VAL A 124 -12.91 10.81 -0.25
C VAL A 124 -14.38 10.49 -0.13
N GLY A 125 -14.83 9.32 -0.60
CA GLY A 125 -16.20 8.84 -0.51
C GLY A 125 -17.10 9.42 -1.60
N ALA A 126 -16.54 9.73 -2.78
CA ALA A 126 -17.31 10.18 -3.92
C ALA A 126 -18.03 9.01 -4.59
N ASP A 127 -19.25 9.25 -5.07
CA ASP A 127 -20.00 8.24 -5.81
C ASP A 127 -19.22 7.85 -7.10
N GLY A 128 -19.07 6.55 -7.36
CA GLY A 128 -18.36 6.02 -8.53
C GLY A 128 -16.88 5.70 -8.32
N GLU A 129 -16.28 5.97 -7.16
CA GLU A 129 -14.87 5.67 -6.86
C GLU A 129 -14.52 4.21 -7.13
N ASP A 130 -15.21 3.29 -6.45
CA ASP A 130 -14.94 1.84 -6.52
C ASP A 130 -15.20 1.27 -7.93
N GLU A 131 -16.18 1.83 -8.64
CA GLU A 131 -16.58 1.33 -9.96
C GLU A 131 -15.57 1.68 -11.04
N LEU A 132 -14.96 2.88 -10.94
CA LEU A 132 -14.08 3.44 -11.97
C LEU A 132 -12.59 3.38 -11.61
N MET A 133 -12.23 2.73 -10.48
CA MET A 133 -10.84 2.46 -10.16
C MET A 133 -10.18 1.63 -11.26
N GLY A 134 -9.02 2.11 -11.79
CA GLY A 134 -8.32 1.52 -12.93
C GLY A 134 -8.97 1.81 -14.28
N TYR A 135 -10.10 2.53 -14.31
CA TYR A 135 -10.81 2.96 -15.52
C TYR A 135 -10.84 4.49 -15.66
N GLY A 136 -9.73 5.14 -15.30
CA GLY A 136 -9.58 6.59 -15.29
C GLY A 136 -9.54 7.20 -13.88
N VAL A 137 -9.87 6.44 -12.84
CA VAL A 137 -9.59 6.78 -11.44
C VAL A 137 -8.32 6.08 -11.01
N SER A 138 -7.36 6.83 -10.45
CA SER A 138 -6.06 6.32 -10.02
C SER A 138 -5.58 6.98 -8.72
N THR A 139 -4.67 6.31 -8.03
CA THR A 139 -3.94 6.82 -6.85
C THR A 139 -2.45 7.00 -7.12
N CYS A 140 -2.01 6.89 -8.40
CA CYS A 140 -0.60 6.89 -8.78
C CYS A 140 -0.40 7.54 -10.16
N ALA A 141 -0.04 8.83 -10.20
CA ALA A 141 0.26 9.50 -11.47
C ALA A 141 1.49 8.92 -12.18
N THR A 142 2.48 8.43 -11.44
CA THR A 142 3.66 7.78 -12.04
C THR A 142 3.34 6.45 -12.71
N CYS A 143 2.24 5.80 -12.29
CA CYS A 143 1.76 4.58 -12.89
C CYS A 143 0.93 4.87 -14.16
N ASP A 144 -0.08 5.72 -14.04
CA ASP A 144 -1.16 5.84 -15.00
C ASP A 144 -1.16 7.15 -15.79
N GLY A 145 -0.35 8.13 -15.38
CA GLY A 145 -0.38 9.48 -15.98
C GLY A 145 -0.07 9.51 -17.50
N ALA A 146 0.67 8.54 -18.01
CA ALA A 146 0.99 8.45 -19.43
C ALA A 146 -0.25 8.12 -20.30
N PHE A 147 -1.25 7.43 -19.74
CA PHE A 147 -2.50 7.09 -20.43
C PHE A 147 -3.38 8.32 -20.67
N HIS A 148 -3.23 9.37 -19.84
CA HIS A 148 -4.00 10.62 -19.89
C HIS A 148 -3.33 11.72 -20.73
N ARG A 149 -2.60 11.31 -21.78
CA ARG A 149 -1.95 12.26 -22.69
C ARG A 149 -2.96 13.01 -23.53
N GLY A 150 -3.05 14.33 -23.31
CA GLY A 150 -3.99 15.21 -24.01
C GLY A 150 -5.36 15.31 -23.34
N ASP A 151 -5.54 14.69 -22.18
CA ASP A 151 -6.77 14.81 -21.39
C ASP A 151 -6.70 15.97 -20.41
N ASP A 152 -7.85 16.50 -20.03
CA ASP A 152 -8.03 17.29 -18.82
C ASP A 152 -8.22 16.35 -17.63
N VAL A 153 -7.48 16.55 -16.54
CA VAL A 153 -7.51 15.67 -15.37
C VAL A 153 -7.71 16.41 -14.06
N LEU A 154 -8.29 15.74 -13.08
CA LEU A 154 -8.38 16.25 -11.72
C LEU A 154 -7.34 15.57 -10.81
N VAL A 155 -6.80 16.34 -9.85
CA VAL A 155 -6.05 15.83 -8.71
C VAL A 155 -6.79 16.21 -7.43
N ILE A 156 -7.18 15.22 -6.66
CA ILE A 156 -7.92 15.42 -5.41
C ILE A 156 -6.94 15.43 -4.25
N GLY A 157 -6.80 16.58 -3.58
CA GLY A 157 -5.89 16.73 -2.46
C GLY A 157 -5.30 18.12 -2.32
N GLY A 158 -4.35 18.30 -1.40
CA GLY A 158 -3.71 19.60 -1.14
C GLY A 158 -2.46 19.51 -0.27
N GLY A 159 -1.91 18.31 -0.09
CA GLY A 159 -0.61 18.04 0.52
C GLY A 159 0.49 17.84 -0.52
N ASP A 160 1.71 17.50 -0.08
CA ASP A 160 2.85 17.26 -0.97
C ASP A 160 2.52 16.18 -2.02
N SER A 161 1.91 15.07 -1.65
CA SER A 161 1.52 14.02 -2.60
C SER A 161 0.64 14.57 -3.74
N ALA A 162 -0.36 15.42 -3.44
CA ALA A 162 -1.20 16.01 -4.49
C ALA A 162 -0.42 16.93 -5.42
N MET A 163 0.57 17.65 -4.90
CA MET A 163 1.42 18.52 -5.73
C MET A 163 2.38 17.70 -6.60
N GLU A 164 2.92 16.60 -6.07
CA GLU A 164 3.75 15.66 -6.83
C GLU A 164 2.96 15.03 -7.98
N GLU A 165 1.75 14.50 -7.69
CA GLU A 165 0.83 13.96 -8.69
C GLU A 165 0.52 15.01 -9.78
N ALA A 166 0.12 16.22 -9.38
CA ALA A 166 -0.23 17.29 -10.31
C ALA A 166 0.95 17.70 -11.22
N LEU A 167 2.16 17.88 -10.64
CA LEU A 167 3.36 18.21 -11.39
C LEU A 167 3.80 17.09 -12.34
N PHE A 168 3.56 15.83 -11.95
CA PHE A 168 3.86 14.70 -12.82
C PHE A 168 2.88 14.61 -13.99
N LEU A 169 1.56 14.71 -13.71
CA LEU A 169 0.50 14.69 -14.72
C LEU A 169 0.60 15.83 -15.73
N ALA A 170 1.04 17.01 -15.30
CA ALA A 170 1.24 18.16 -16.17
C ALA A 170 2.30 17.94 -17.29
N LYS A 171 3.05 16.83 -17.25
CA LYS A 171 3.94 16.41 -18.35
C LYS A 171 3.17 15.80 -19.52
N PHE A 172 1.99 15.27 -19.29
CA PHE A 172 1.20 14.49 -20.25
C PHE A 172 -0.16 15.12 -20.54
N ALA A 173 -0.90 15.49 -19.50
CA ALA A 173 -2.23 16.06 -19.60
C ALA A 173 -2.24 17.44 -20.26
N ASP A 174 -3.33 17.81 -20.90
CA ASP A 174 -3.53 19.17 -21.45
C ASP A 174 -3.74 20.16 -20.31
N SER A 175 -4.52 19.79 -19.32
CA SER A 175 -4.67 20.57 -18.08
C SER A 175 -4.81 19.66 -16.84
N VAL A 176 -4.37 20.18 -15.70
CA VAL A 176 -4.50 19.55 -14.38
C VAL A 176 -5.23 20.51 -13.45
N THR A 177 -6.36 20.09 -12.91
CA THR A 177 -7.09 20.87 -11.91
C THR A 177 -6.98 20.21 -10.54
N VAL A 178 -6.28 20.89 -9.62
CA VAL A 178 -6.20 20.44 -8.22
C VAL A 178 -7.48 20.86 -7.49
N VAL A 179 -8.22 19.90 -6.98
CA VAL A 179 -9.45 20.12 -6.19
C VAL A 179 -9.10 19.99 -4.70
N HIS A 180 -9.24 21.08 -3.96
CA HIS A 180 -8.89 21.13 -2.55
C HIS A 180 -10.02 21.72 -1.69
N ARG A 181 -10.34 21.02 -0.61
CA ARG A 181 -11.46 21.35 0.29
C ARG A 181 -11.24 22.61 1.15
N ARG A 182 -10.05 23.21 1.11
CA ARG A 182 -9.67 24.44 1.83
C ARG A 182 -9.24 25.52 0.85
N ASP A 183 -8.97 26.71 1.36
CA ASP A 183 -8.49 27.87 0.60
C ASP A 183 -6.96 27.98 0.54
N GLU A 184 -6.24 27.06 1.23
CA GLU A 184 -4.78 27.01 1.23
C GLU A 184 -4.27 25.56 1.24
N LEU A 185 -3.11 25.33 0.62
CA LEU A 185 -2.44 24.04 0.57
C LEU A 185 -1.82 23.70 1.91
N ARG A 186 -1.70 22.41 2.18
CA ARG A 186 -0.91 21.86 3.28
C ARG A 186 0.45 21.34 2.82
N ALA A 187 0.72 21.41 1.52
CA ALA A 187 1.99 21.05 0.94
C ALA A 187 3.10 21.98 1.43
N SER A 188 4.33 21.52 1.37
CA SER A 188 5.52 22.35 1.61
C SER A 188 5.53 23.55 0.65
N ASP A 189 6.08 24.69 1.12
CA ASP A 189 6.10 25.92 0.33
C ASP A 189 6.73 25.71 -1.05
N ILE A 190 7.79 24.91 -1.14
CA ILE A 190 8.50 24.62 -2.39
C ILE A 190 7.58 23.90 -3.38
N MET A 191 6.83 22.90 -2.93
CA MET A 191 5.93 22.13 -3.79
C MET A 191 4.71 22.96 -4.19
N ALA A 192 4.17 23.71 -3.24
CA ALA A 192 3.05 24.62 -3.47
C ALA A 192 3.39 25.72 -4.51
N GLU A 193 4.57 26.33 -4.42
CA GLU A 193 5.04 27.34 -5.39
C GLU A 193 5.21 26.71 -6.77
N ARG A 194 5.88 25.56 -6.88
CA ARG A 194 6.07 24.87 -8.15
C ARG A 194 4.75 24.55 -8.86
N ALA A 195 3.76 24.07 -8.10
CA ALA A 195 2.46 23.76 -8.67
C ALA A 195 1.69 25.02 -9.09
N ARG A 196 1.75 26.12 -8.30
CA ARG A 196 1.10 27.39 -8.62
C ARG A 196 1.70 28.08 -9.84
N ASP A 197 3.03 27.97 -10.03
CA ASP A 197 3.74 28.59 -11.14
C ASP A 197 3.64 27.78 -12.45
N HIS A 198 3.07 26.58 -12.41
CA HIS A 198 2.99 25.73 -13.59
C HIS A 198 1.78 26.10 -14.47
N GLU A 199 2.02 26.39 -15.76
CA GLU A 199 1.02 26.90 -16.71
C GLU A 199 -0.18 25.99 -16.95
N ARG A 200 -0.02 24.66 -16.76
CA ARG A 200 -1.07 23.66 -16.95
C ARG A 200 -1.81 23.30 -15.67
N ILE A 201 -1.38 23.82 -14.50
CA ILE A 201 -2.00 23.47 -13.22
C ILE A 201 -2.89 24.62 -12.76
N SER A 202 -4.12 24.31 -12.45
CA SER A 202 -5.10 25.23 -11.86
C SER A 202 -5.65 24.66 -10.56
N PHE A 203 -6.31 25.52 -9.76
CA PHE A 203 -6.83 25.13 -8.45
C PHE A 203 -8.31 25.43 -8.33
N ARG A 204 -9.06 24.48 -7.78
CA ARG A 204 -10.42 24.63 -7.28
C ARG A 204 -10.39 24.59 -5.76
N TRP A 205 -10.44 25.76 -5.16
CA TRP A 205 -10.41 25.95 -3.71
C TRP A 205 -11.79 25.74 -3.09
N ASN A 206 -11.80 25.33 -1.81
CA ASN A 206 -13.03 25.11 -1.06
C ASN A 206 -13.99 24.16 -1.78
N ALA A 207 -13.44 23.20 -2.52
CA ALA A 207 -14.14 22.29 -3.38
C ALA A 207 -13.79 20.83 -3.07
N GLU A 208 -14.75 19.95 -3.24
CA GLU A 208 -14.60 18.50 -3.07
C GLU A 208 -15.27 17.77 -4.24
N LEU A 209 -14.78 16.57 -4.53
CA LEU A 209 -15.37 15.64 -5.47
C LEU A 209 -16.61 15.01 -4.84
N LEU A 210 -17.73 15.03 -5.54
CA LEU A 210 -18.99 14.44 -5.08
C LEU A 210 -19.33 13.15 -5.82
N GLU A 211 -19.18 13.14 -7.15
CA GLU A 211 -19.56 12.04 -8.02
C GLU A 211 -18.63 11.98 -9.22
N ILE A 212 -18.30 10.78 -9.68
CA ILE A 212 -17.50 10.51 -10.87
C ILE A 212 -18.43 9.97 -11.94
N HIS A 213 -18.33 10.53 -13.15
CA HIS A 213 -19.14 10.14 -14.29
C HIS A 213 -18.32 9.25 -15.23
N GLY A 214 -18.94 8.20 -15.73
CA GLY A 214 -18.30 7.30 -16.68
C GLY A 214 -18.82 5.87 -16.58
N SER A 215 -18.10 4.97 -17.19
CA SER A 215 -18.35 3.53 -17.12
C SER A 215 -17.06 2.76 -17.31
N ARG A 216 -17.03 1.48 -16.97
CA ARG A 216 -15.84 0.64 -17.23
C ARG A 216 -15.52 0.48 -18.72
N GLU A 217 -16.49 0.69 -19.60
CA GLU A 217 -16.31 0.60 -21.06
C GLU A 217 -15.70 1.89 -21.62
N GLU A 218 -16.15 3.05 -21.15
CA GLU A 218 -15.74 4.37 -21.64
C GLU A 218 -14.66 5.03 -20.80
N GLY A 219 -14.42 4.53 -19.59
CA GLY A 219 -13.59 5.18 -18.57
C GLY A 219 -14.29 6.36 -17.91
N VAL A 220 -13.51 7.19 -17.22
CA VAL A 220 -13.96 8.48 -16.66
C VAL A 220 -14.28 9.43 -17.80
N THR A 221 -15.45 10.07 -17.77
CA THR A 221 -15.89 11.07 -18.75
C THR A 221 -16.12 12.45 -18.13
N GLY A 222 -16.18 12.55 -16.81
CA GLY A 222 -16.38 13.80 -16.08
C GLY A 222 -16.58 13.58 -14.58
N ALA A 223 -16.84 14.68 -13.87
CA ALA A 223 -17.10 14.66 -12.44
C ALA A 223 -18.07 15.76 -12.02
N THR A 224 -18.78 15.54 -10.93
CA THR A 224 -19.49 16.58 -10.18
C THR A 224 -18.65 17.05 -9.01
N LEU A 225 -18.32 18.32 -8.98
CA LEU A 225 -17.65 18.99 -7.86
C LEU A 225 -18.65 19.79 -7.05
N VAL A 226 -18.45 19.87 -5.75
CA VAL A 226 -19.19 20.76 -4.86
C VAL A 226 -18.22 21.77 -4.23
N SER A 227 -18.67 23.01 -4.06
CA SER A 227 -17.88 24.04 -3.42
C SER A 227 -18.71 24.84 -2.41
N HIS A 228 -18.03 25.42 -1.40
CA HIS A 228 -18.64 26.31 -0.39
C HIS A 228 -17.63 27.36 0.02
N PRO A 229 -18.04 28.66 0.19
CA PRO A 229 -17.12 29.75 0.53
C PRO A 229 -16.26 29.51 1.78
N ASP A 230 -16.81 28.78 2.77
CA ASP A 230 -16.12 28.48 4.03
C ASP A 230 -15.39 27.12 4.00
N GLY A 231 -15.16 26.52 2.83
CA GLY A 231 -14.53 25.20 2.68
C GLY A 231 -15.36 24.03 3.18
N HIS A 232 -14.81 22.81 3.08
CA HIS A 232 -15.41 21.55 3.51
C HIS A 232 -16.87 21.38 3.05
N PRO A 233 -17.16 21.48 1.74
CA PRO A 233 -18.54 21.51 1.25
C PRO A 233 -19.31 20.22 1.52
N THR A 234 -18.68 19.02 1.49
CA THR A 234 -19.35 17.76 1.73
C THR A 234 -19.83 17.62 3.18
N GLU A 235 -19.12 18.19 4.15
CA GLU A 235 -19.57 18.25 5.56
C GLU A 235 -20.80 19.13 5.75
N LYS A 236 -21.08 20.02 4.80
CA LYS A 236 -22.21 20.96 4.81
C LYS A 236 -23.40 20.47 3.97
N LEU A 237 -23.21 19.34 3.26
CA LEU A 237 -24.30 18.69 2.55
C LEU A 237 -25.29 18.11 3.59
N ASP A 238 -26.50 18.66 3.61
CA ASP A 238 -27.60 18.08 4.38
C ASP A 238 -28.40 17.15 3.44
N ALA A 239 -28.31 15.85 3.68
CA ALA A 239 -29.03 14.84 2.91
C ALA A 239 -30.58 15.03 2.95
N SER A 240 -31.10 15.82 3.90
CA SER A 240 -32.53 16.11 4.06
C SER A 240 -32.96 17.42 3.39
N ALA A 241 -32.02 18.29 2.99
CA ALA A 241 -32.32 19.59 2.43
C ALA A 241 -32.30 19.57 0.88
N ALA A 242 -33.42 19.81 0.28
CA ALA A 242 -33.54 20.14 -1.14
C ALA A 242 -34.01 21.60 -1.29
N PRO A 243 -33.35 22.41 -2.16
CA PRO A 243 -32.17 22.13 -2.99
C PRO A 243 -30.85 22.41 -2.22
N ARG A 244 -29.76 21.73 -2.57
CA ARG A 244 -28.41 21.89 -2.01
C ARG A 244 -27.92 23.36 -2.01
N ALA A 245 -28.31 24.13 -3.01
CA ALA A 245 -28.04 25.57 -3.13
C ALA A 245 -28.55 26.43 -1.93
N ALA A 246 -29.49 25.91 -1.14
CA ALA A 246 -30.01 26.66 0.03
C ALA A 246 -28.96 26.84 1.14
N ASN A 247 -27.90 26.02 1.17
CA ASN A 247 -26.83 26.07 2.17
C ASN A 247 -25.56 26.79 1.65
N GLY A 248 -25.62 27.48 0.51
CA GLY A 248 -24.46 28.14 -0.10
C GLY A 248 -23.56 27.19 -0.87
N ILE A 249 -23.98 25.94 -1.04
CA ILE A 249 -23.24 24.94 -1.84
C ILE A 249 -23.50 25.20 -3.32
N VAL A 250 -22.40 25.19 -4.09
CA VAL A 250 -22.45 25.27 -5.55
C VAL A 250 -21.98 23.94 -6.12
N GLU A 251 -22.79 23.35 -6.98
CA GLU A 251 -22.43 22.15 -7.75
C GLU A 251 -21.98 22.57 -9.16
N GLU A 252 -20.90 21.97 -9.64
CA GLU A 252 -20.36 22.15 -10.98
C GLU A 252 -20.04 20.78 -11.58
N THR A 253 -20.47 20.55 -12.82
CA THR A 253 -20.05 19.38 -13.59
C THR A 253 -18.90 19.79 -14.51
N VAL A 254 -17.83 18.98 -14.52
CA VAL A 254 -16.66 19.18 -15.36
C VAL A 254 -16.40 17.95 -16.21
N ASP A 255 -16.00 18.16 -17.46
CA ASP A 255 -15.59 17.08 -18.37
C ASP A 255 -14.10 16.82 -18.13
N VAL A 256 -13.74 15.60 -17.78
CA VAL A 256 -12.33 15.19 -17.54
C VAL A 256 -12.17 13.71 -17.92
N GLY A 257 -10.97 13.35 -18.39
CA GLY A 257 -10.63 11.98 -18.78
C GLY A 257 -9.97 11.18 -17.65
N GLY A 258 -9.61 11.83 -16.53
CA GLY A 258 -8.97 11.11 -15.40
C GLY A 258 -9.05 11.86 -14.08
N ILE A 259 -9.06 11.09 -12.99
CA ILE A 259 -9.10 11.59 -11.61
C ILE A 259 -8.05 10.88 -10.79
N PHE A 260 -7.17 11.66 -10.15
CA PHE A 260 -6.05 11.16 -9.37
C PHE A 260 -6.16 11.56 -7.91
N TYR A 261 -6.01 10.60 -7.01
CA TYR A 261 -6.12 10.82 -5.57
C TYR A 261 -4.76 11.09 -4.93
N GLY A 262 -4.48 12.36 -4.64
CA GLY A 262 -3.32 12.82 -3.86
C GLY A 262 -3.65 13.06 -2.38
N VAL A 263 -4.50 12.23 -1.77
CA VAL A 263 -4.94 12.37 -0.36
C VAL A 263 -4.13 11.52 0.61
N GLY A 264 -3.12 10.84 0.11
CA GLY A 264 -2.19 10.00 0.87
C GLY A 264 -2.63 8.55 0.99
N HIS A 265 -1.76 7.77 1.62
CA HIS A 265 -1.96 6.35 1.91
C HIS A 265 -1.92 6.11 3.41
N VAL A 266 -2.45 4.98 3.84
CA VAL A 266 -2.38 4.48 5.20
C VAL A 266 -1.67 3.13 5.15
N PRO A 267 -0.48 3.00 5.76
CA PRO A 267 0.16 1.70 5.85
C PRO A 267 -0.68 0.75 6.71
N ASN A 268 -0.73 -0.51 6.29
CA ASN A 268 -1.57 -1.53 6.95
C ASN A 268 -0.78 -2.16 8.11
N THR A 269 -0.71 -1.45 9.23
CA THR A 269 0.10 -1.77 10.42
C THR A 269 -0.72 -1.96 11.69
N GLU A 270 -2.05 -1.96 11.63
CA GLU A 270 -2.93 -1.98 12.79
C GLU A 270 -2.66 -3.18 13.70
N PHE A 271 -2.40 -4.37 13.13
CA PHE A 271 -2.10 -5.59 13.88
C PHE A 271 -0.76 -5.54 14.62
N LEU A 272 0.09 -4.54 14.36
CA LEU A 272 1.36 -4.31 15.04
C LEU A 272 1.26 -3.36 16.23
N GLU A 273 0.10 -2.75 16.46
CA GLU A 273 -0.11 -1.86 17.60
C GLU A 273 0.13 -2.59 18.93
N GLY A 274 0.97 -1.99 19.77
CA GLY A 274 1.29 -2.57 21.09
C GLY A 274 2.31 -3.72 21.09
N THR A 275 2.78 -4.18 19.92
CA THR A 275 3.76 -5.30 19.82
C THR A 275 5.20 -4.90 20.13
N GLY A 276 5.49 -3.58 20.21
CA GLY A 276 6.84 -3.06 20.36
C GLY A 276 7.60 -2.85 19.04
N VAL A 277 6.96 -3.11 17.89
CA VAL A 277 7.47 -2.68 16.58
C VAL A 277 7.36 -1.15 16.49
N GLU A 278 8.42 -0.50 16.07
CA GLU A 278 8.46 0.96 15.92
C GLU A 278 7.73 1.38 14.64
N LEU A 279 6.83 2.36 14.77
CA LEU A 279 6.09 2.96 13.66
C LEU A 279 6.40 4.47 13.61
N ALA A 280 6.62 4.99 12.41
CA ALA A 280 6.78 6.42 12.17
C ALA A 280 5.47 7.18 12.47
N ASP A 281 5.54 8.50 12.60
CA ASP A 281 4.35 9.38 12.76
C ASP A 281 3.32 9.22 11.61
N SER A 282 3.79 8.78 10.44
CA SER A 282 2.96 8.48 9.28
C SER A 282 2.27 7.10 9.35
N GLY A 283 2.58 6.30 10.35
CA GLY A 283 2.12 4.93 10.55
C GLY A 283 2.95 3.87 9.81
N HIS A 284 3.96 4.26 9.01
CA HIS A 284 4.81 3.29 8.34
C HIS A 284 5.70 2.55 9.34
N LEU A 285 5.96 1.28 9.04
CA LEU A 285 6.88 0.45 9.80
C LEU A 285 8.31 1.00 9.68
N GLU A 286 8.96 1.27 10.83
CA GLU A 286 10.35 1.73 10.87
C GLU A 286 11.32 0.56 10.82
N THR A 287 12.34 0.69 9.96
CA THR A 287 13.48 -0.22 9.91
C THR A 287 14.71 0.42 10.54
N LEU A 288 15.69 -0.41 10.90
CA LEU A 288 16.95 0.08 11.44
C LEU A 288 17.68 0.97 10.43
N GLU A 289 18.58 1.83 10.91
CA GLU A 289 19.35 2.72 10.04
C GLU A 289 20.17 1.94 9.00
N GLY A 290 20.13 2.40 7.77
CA GLY A 290 20.90 1.84 6.64
C GLY A 290 20.00 1.17 5.60
N MET A 291 20.63 0.39 4.72
CA MET A 291 19.92 -0.37 3.70
C MET A 291 19.57 -1.76 4.27
N THR A 292 18.57 -1.84 5.12
CA THR A 292 18.11 -3.07 5.78
C THR A 292 16.58 -3.11 5.84
N THR A 293 16.03 -4.30 6.02
CA THR A 293 14.61 -4.53 6.26
C THR A 293 14.32 -4.93 7.71
N GLU A 294 15.39 -5.03 8.54
CA GLU A 294 15.29 -5.37 9.96
C GLU A 294 14.58 -4.26 10.75
N THR A 295 13.70 -4.66 11.66
CA THR A 295 13.04 -3.76 12.61
C THR A 295 13.74 -3.78 13.97
N ALA A 296 13.25 -2.97 14.93
CA ALA A 296 13.73 -2.99 16.30
C ALA A 296 13.52 -4.36 16.99
N ILE A 297 12.58 -5.18 16.49
CA ILE A 297 12.36 -6.55 16.99
C ILE A 297 13.13 -7.54 16.13
N GLU A 298 14.17 -8.17 16.70
CA GLU A 298 14.95 -9.21 16.01
C GLU A 298 14.04 -10.31 15.44
N GLY A 299 14.16 -10.61 14.13
CA GLY A 299 13.37 -11.63 13.45
C GLY A 299 12.06 -11.10 12.87
N VAL A 300 11.81 -9.79 12.96
CA VAL A 300 10.72 -9.09 12.27
C VAL A 300 11.31 -8.17 11.22
N PHE A 301 10.83 -8.27 9.98
CA PHE A 301 11.33 -7.57 8.81
C PHE A 301 10.19 -6.85 8.10
N GLY A 302 10.47 -5.68 7.51
CA GLY A 302 9.53 -4.93 6.69
C GLY A 302 9.80 -5.08 5.20
N ALA A 303 8.75 -5.03 4.34
CA ALA A 303 8.92 -5.05 2.89
C ALA A 303 7.78 -4.32 2.16
N GLY A 304 8.11 -3.54 1.15
CA GLY A 304 7.16 -2.81 0.32
C GLY A 304 6.60 -1.56 0.98
N ASP A 305 5.42 -1.15 0.52
CA ASP A 305 4.83 0.15 0.85
C ASP A 305 4.50 0.33 2.34
N VAL A 306 4.44 -0.75 3.12
CA VAL A 306 4.28 -0.68 4.58
C VAL A 306 5.44 0.05 5.27
N MET A 307 6.64 0.04 4.67
CA MET A 307 7.84 0.72 5.17
C MET A 307 8.36 1.82 4.22
N ASP A 308 7.76 1.99 3.04
CA ASP A 308 8.19 2.94 2.01
C ASP A 308 7.17 4.09 1.87
N PRO A 309 7.37 5.23 2.56
CA PRO A 309 6.49 6.39 2.42
C PRO A 309 6.70 7.15 1.10
N ASP A 310 7.82 6.93 0.39
CA ASP A 310 8.30 7.78 -0.68
C ASP A 310 8.03 7.22 -2.07
N TYR A 311 8.56 6.04 -2.39
CA TYR A 311 8.55 5.51 -3.77
C TYR A 311 7.25 4.82 -4.14
N ARG A 312 6.79 3.86 -3.33
CA ARG A 312 5.53 3.12 -3.52
C ARG A 312 5.38 2.56 -4.94
N GLN A 313 6.44 1.91 -5.41
CA GLN A 313 6.49 1.30 -6.74
C GLN A 313 6.57 -0.22 -6.66
N ALA A 314 5.92 -0.92 -7.60
CA ALA A 314 5.96 -2.38 -7.66
C ALA A 314 7.40 -2.93 -7.71
N VAL A 315 8.30 -2.27 -8.45
CA VAL A 315 9.68 -2.72 -8.57
C VAL A 315 10.50 -2.48 -7.30
N THR A 316 10.26 -1.39 -6.54
CA THR A 316 10.90 -1.16 -5.24
C THR A 316 10.35 -2.13 -4.19
N SER A 317 9.05 -2.39 -4.21
CA SER A 317 8.40 -3.39 -3.36
C SER A 317 8.95 -4.80 -3.61
N ALA A 318 9.15 -5.20 -4.89
CA ALA A 318 9.82 -6.46 -5.21
C ALA A 318 11.26 -6.50 -4.67
N GLY A 319 11.98 -5.39 -4.77
CA GLY A 319 13.35 -5.26 -4.27
C GLY A 319 13.42 -5.45 -2.75
N THR A 320 12.61 -4.70 -2.00
CA THR A 320 12.56 -4.81 -0.53
C THR A 320 12.04 -6.17 -0.06
N GLY A 321 11.10 -6.78 -0.79
CA GLY A 321 10.65 -8.15 -0.52
C GLY A 321 11.78 -9.18 -0.62
N SER A 322 12.63 -9.06 -1.66
CA SER A 322 13.81 -9.93 -1.79
C SER A 322 14.84 -9.69 -0.68
N MET A 323 15.05 -8.42 -0.27
CA MET A 323 15.93 -8.07 0.84
C MET A 323 15.43 -8.67 2.15
N ALA A 324 14.14 -8.53 2.48
CA ALA A 324 13.55 -9.07 3.69
C ALA A 324 13.70 -10.60 3.82
N ALA A 325 13.56 -11.32 2.71
CA ALA A 325 13.80 -12.76 2.70
C ALA A 325 15.26 -13.12 2.96
N LEU A 326 16.20 -12.39 2.37
CA LEU A 326 17.64 -12.61 2.59
C LEU A 326 18.06 -12.26 4.02
N ASP A 327 17.54 -11.16 4.58
CA ASP A 327 17.79 -10.75 5.95
C ASP A 327 17.19 -11.80 6.92
N ALA A 328 15.99 -12.33 6.66
CA ALA A 328 15.37 -13.39 7.45
C ALA A 328 16.16 -14.70 7.40
N GLU A 329 16.65 -15.12 6.22
CA GLU A 329 17.53 -16.29 6.04
C GLU A 329 18.79 -16.16 6.91
N ALA A 330 19.53 -15.05 6.75
CA ALA A 330 20.75 -14.79 7.48
C ALA A 330 20.52 -14.76 9.01
N TRP A 331 19.41 -14.17 9.44
CA TRP A 331 19.04 -14.15 10.85
C TRP A 331 18.74 -15.55 11.38
N LEU A 332 17.94 -16.37 10.68
CA LEU A 332 17.61 -17.75 11.06
C LEU A 332 18.86 -18.63 11.14
N GLU A 333 19.79 -18.53 10.20
CA GLU A 333 21.07 -19.22 10.24
C GLU A 333 21.86 -18.86 11.48
N SER A 334 21.93 -17.56 11.84
CA SER A 334 22.62 -17.08 13.04
C SER A 334 22.05 -17.68 14.33
N GLN A 335 20.73 -17.86 14.42
CA GLN A 335 20.05 -18.47 15.56
C GLN A 335 20.37 -19.98 15.68
N SER A 336 20.48 -20.68 14.55
CA SER A 336 20.84 -22.10 14.52
C SER A 336 22.27 -22.33 15.01
N VAL A 337 23.22 -21.47 14.66
CA VAL A 337 24.61 -21.53 15.15
C VAL A 337 24.66 -21.24 16.66
N ARG A 338 23.92 -20.23 17.15
CA ARG A 338 23.85 -19.91 18.60
C ARG A 338 23.27 -21.06 19.42
N SER A 339 22.24 -21.75 18.94
CA SER A 339 21.64 -22.90 19.61
C SER A 339 22.57 -24.12 19.59
N GLY A 340 23.25 -24.39 18.48
CA GLY A 340 24.25 -25.46 18.36
C GLY A 340 25.48 -25.27 19.26
N SER A 341 25.95 -24.03 19.41
CA SER A 341 27.06 -23.70 20.33
C SER A 341 26.69 -23.87 21.80
N ARG A 342 25.45 -23.63 22.19
CA ARG A 342 24.96 -23.89 23.56
C ARG A 342 24.86 -25.39 23.88
N ALA A 343 24.60 -26.22 22.92
CA ALA A 343 24.52 -27.67 23.09
C ALA A 343 25.90 -28.33 23.31
N LEU A 344 27.00 -27.70 22.86
CA LEU A 344 28.38 -28.18 22.99
C LEU A 344 29.04 -27.82 24.34
N VAL A 345 28.46 -26.89 25.10
CA VAL A 345 28.91 -26.54 26.47
C VAL A 345 28.04 -27.30 27.48
N GLY A 346 28.18 -28.62 27.50
CA GLY A 346 27.64 -29.45 28.58
C GLY A 346 28.33 -29.14 29.90
N PRO A 347 27.69 -29.40 31.06
CA PRO A 347 28.23 -29.05 32.36
C PRO A 347 29.57 -29.80 32.58
N THR A 348 30.63 -29.03 32.71
CA THR A 348 31.91 -29.57 33.24
C THR A 348 31.63 -30.12 34.61
N ALA A 349 31.67 -31.47 34.74
CA ALA A 349 31.62 -32.13 36.01
C ALA A 349 32.77 -31.63 36.88
N GLN A 350 32.43 -30.94 37.95
CA GLN A 350 33.36 -30.69 39.04
C GLN A 350 33.59 -32.02 39.78
N SER A 351 34.78 -32.53 39.67
CA SER A 351 35.30 -33.58 40.54
C SER A 351 35.93 -32.98 41.78
#